data_ce10c8dcd7575f58f71edefbd09ecf29
#
_entry.id   ce10c8dcd7575f58f71edefbd09ecf29
#
_cell.length_a   1.000
_cell.length_b   1.000
_cell.length_c   1.000
_cell.angle_alpha   90.00
_cell.angle_beta   90.00
_cell.angle_gamma   90.00
#
_symmetry.space_group_name_H-M   'P 1'
#
loop_
_entity.id
_entity.type
_entity.pdbx_description
1 polymer ?
#
loop_
_entity_poly.entity_id
_entity_poly.type
_entity_poly.pdbx_seq_one_letter_code
_entity_poly.pdbx_strand_id
1 'polypeptide(L)'
;MLNILKKFFDFCTAEDRKKFYQSIYLGIIKSFIIALRIPAIGLVVMGLIEKNLSMQTFWLALGIMLVSTVLNVWITLKITMLQTEAGYHTCAQKRIEIAEHMRYLPMGYFNQNSLGKITSVTTNTLEGLSDVATRVVMMTVQGFLTTGLITVLVFLYDWRVGLVLLVGLVLFLLPNTLMRWQVGKVSDDKYQADMNLVAVVLEYSQGIAEVKNYNLVNRSAKKLSKAIEGKSQLDTKMTLVTSPYIALQGIVTKLTGLFMGLFSIYFYLNGSMELLVTIMMIVSGFMIYENLDGVGSFSSLLRIVDLSVDMVNQVLAIQPMDISGQDIEPKSSRIELRDVSFSYGNKKIIDRVSLTIPEKTTTALVGPSGSGKTTLCNLIARFWDVDQGSISLDGHDVRDYSYDSLIRNFSFVFQSVYLFEDTIANNIRFGKPEASQEEVIEAAKKAACHDFILSLPDGYDTKIGEGGASLSGGERQRISIARAIIKDAPIIILDEATANVDPENEEALMQAIQALTRDKTIIMIAHRLKTVEHADQILVLDQGRIVEQGKHQDLLAKQGIYSKFIQERKTATSWRINTES
;
A
#
# COMPACT_ATOMS: atom_id res chain seq x y z
N MET A 1 23.98 9.71 -3.22
CA MET A 1 23.03 10.78 -3.56
C MET A 1 22.51 10.62 -4.97
N LEU A 2 23.35 10.61 -6.00
CA LEU A 2 22.92 10.42 -7.40
C LEU A 2 22.12 9.12 -7.59
N ASN A 3 22.48 8.03 -6.91
CA ASN A 3 21.73 6.77 -6.98
C ASN A 3 20.31 6.91 -6.42
N ILE A 4 20.11 7.68 -5.34
CA ILE A 4 18.76 7.92 -4.78
C ILE A 4 17.92 8.75 -5.74
N LEU A 5 18.52 9.79 -6.32
CA LEU A 5 17.85 10.62 -7.33
C LEU A 5 17.47 9.78 -8.55
N LYS A 6 18.40 8.97 -9.07
CA LYS A 6 18.11 8.05 -10.19
C LYS A 6 16.96 7.11 -9.85
N LYS A 7 17.01 6.46 -8.68
CA LYS A 7 15.98 5.55 -8.19
C LYS A 7 14.61 6.23 -8.09
N PHE A 8 14.57 7.48 -7.60
CA PHE A 8 13.33 8.27 -7.55
C PHE A 8 12.80 8.59 -8.96
N PHE A 9 13.66 8.99 -9.90
CA PHE A 9 13.24 9.24 -11.28
C PHE A 9 12.81 7.96 -12.00
N ASP A 10 13.43 6.81 -11.70
CA ASP A 10 13.03 5.52 -12.25
C ASP A 10 11.69 5.03 -11.67
N PHE A 11 11.38 5.42 -10.44
CA PHE A 11 10.10 5.18 -9.79
C PHE A 11 8.94 5.98 -10.44
N CYS A 12 9.23 7.17 -10.99
CA CYS A 12 8.24 8.03 -11.64
C CYS A 12 7.78 7.47 -12.99
N THR A 13 6.55 7.80 -13.38
CA THR A 13 6.05 7.51 -14.74
C THR A 13 6.86 8.27 -15.80
N ALA A 14 6.82 7.82 -17.05
CA ALA A 14 7.54 8.49 -18.14
C ALA A 14 7.08 9.95 -18.35
N GLU A 15 5.79 10.22 -18.15
CA GLU A 15 5.22 11.56 -18.27
C GLU A 15 5.68 12.47 -17.13
N ASP A 16 5.60 12.00 -15.88
CA ASP A 16 6.01 12.76 -14.70
C ASP A 16 7.51 13.01 -14.70
N ARG A 17 8.31 12.03 -15.10
CA ARG A 17 9.75 12.19 -15.31
C ARG A 17 10.06 13.34 -16.27
N LYS A 18 9.28 13.49 -17.34
CA LYS A 18 9.42 14.62 -18.29
C LYS A 18 9.13 15.96 -17.61
N LYS A 19 8.08 16.04 -16.76
CA LYS A 19 7.76 17.24 -15.98
C LYS A 19 8.89 17.60 -14.99
N PHE A 20 9.48 16.59 -14.33
CA PHE A 20 10.64 16.81 -13.47
C PHE A 20 11.85 17.33 -14.25
N TYR A 21 12.17 16.78 -15.42
CA TYR A 21 13.25 17.31 -16.27
C TYR A 21 12.98 18.74 -16.75
N GLN A 22 11.74 19.08 -17.08
CA GLN A 22 11.35 20.46 -17.39
C GLN A 22 11.58 21.40 -16.20
N SER A 23 11.25 20.95 -14.98
CA SER A 23 11.49 21.73 -13.77
C SER A 23 13.00 21.91 -13.48
N ILE A 24 13.84 20.92 -13.78
CA ILE A 24 15.31 21.03 -13.69
C ILE A 24 15.82 22.06 -14.70
N TYR A 25 15.34 22.02 -15.94
CA TYR A 25 15.71 22.99 -16.96
C TYR A 25 15.33 24.43 -16.56
N LEU A 26 14.09 24.63 -16.08
CA LEU A 26 13.68 25.91 -15.51
C LEU A 26 14.51 26.31 -14.30
N GLY A 27 14.97 25.34 -13.51
CA GLY A 27 15.88 25.54 -12.39
C GLY A 27 17.24 26.09 -12.81
N ILE A 28 17.78 25.63 -13.93
CA ILE A 28 19.01 26.21 -14.53
C ILE A 28 18.77 27.68 -14.90
N ILE A 29 17.67 27.96 -15.60
CA ILE A 29 17.32 29.37 -15.98
C ILE A 29 17.16 30.24 -14.72
N LYS A 30 16.50 29.72 -13.69
CA LYS A 30 16.34 30.37 -12.38
C LYS A 30 17.70 30.71 -11.77
N SER A 31 18.68 29.81 -11.84
CA SER A 31 20.03 30.03 -11.30
C SER A 31 20.74 31.16 -12.02
N PHE A 32 20.61 31.26 -13.34
CA PHE A 32 21.13 32.42 -14.11
C PHE A 32 20.46 33.75 -13.72
N ILE A 33 19.13 33.75 -13.53
CA ILE A 33 18.39 34.94 -13.11
C ILE A 33 18.82 35.41 -11.72
N ILE A 34 19.06 34.48 -10.80
CA ILE A 34 19.59 34.81 -9.46
C ILE A 34 21.02 35.40 -9.59
N ALA A 35 21.85 34.83 -10.47
CA ALA A 35 23.21 35.28 -10.71
C ALA A 35 23.26 36.69 -11.29
N LEU A 36 22.24 37.19 -12.03
CA LEU A 36 22.15 38.56 -12.52
C LEU A 36 22.15 39.64 -11.41
N ARG A 37 21.85 39.26 -10.18
CA ARG A 37 21.96 40.17 -9.02
C ARG A 37 23.40 40.60 -8.75
N ILE A 38 24.37 39.71 -9.05
CA ILE A 38 25.80 40.01 -8.86
C ILE A 38 26.25 41.18 -9.74
N PRO A 39 26.10 41.18 -11.08
CA PRO A 39 26.47 42.31 -11.89
C PRO A 39 25.64 43.58 -11.61
N ALA A 40 24.37 43.45 -11.18
CA ALA A 40 23.56 44.61 -10.78
C ALA A 40 24.18 45.32 -9.55
N ILE A 41 24.64 44.58 -8.55
CA ILE A 41 25.37 45.13 -7.41
C ILE A 41 26.71 45.70 -7.88
N GLY A 42 27.41 45.02 -8.80
CA GLY A 42 28.66 45.46 -9.40
C GLY A 42 28.58 46.83 -10.07
N LEU A 43 27.52 47.08 -10.82
CA LEU A 43 27.27 48.40 -11.47
C LEU A 43 27.19 49.53 -10.44
N VAL A 44 26.49 49.33 -9.33
CA VAL A 44 26.38 50.36 -8.28
C VAL A 44 27.72 50.57 -7.58
N VAL A 45 28.42 49.48 -7.25
CA VAL A 45 29.74 49.50 -6.58
C VAL A 45 30.76 50.18 -7.47
N MET A 46 30.78 49.91 -8.78
CA MET A 46 31.66 50.57 -9.76
C MET A 46 31.41 52.05 -9.80
N GLY A 47 30.15 52.51 -9.90
CA GLY A 47 29.79 53.93 -9.88
C GLY A 47 30.21 54.65 -8.58
N LEU A 48 30.18 53.95 -7.42
CA LEU A 48 30.65 54.47 -6.14
C LEU A 48 32.19 54.62 -6.11
N ILE A 49 32.91 53.63 -6.63
CA ILE A 49 34.39 53.62 -6.67
C ILE A 49 34.90 54.76 -7.58
N GLU A 50 34.28 54.89 -8.76
CA GLU A 50 34.65 55.93 -9.75
C GLU A 50 34.12 57.32 -9.39
N LYS A 51 33.36 57.44 -8.29
CA LYS A 51 32.68 58.71 -7.89
C LYS A 51 31.79 59.31 -8.99
N ASN A 52 31.31 58.48 -9.89
CA ASN A 52 30.48 58.84 -11.05
C ASN A 52 29.13 58.12 -11.02
N LEU A 53 28.51 58.08 -9.84
CA LEU A 53 27.19 57.44 -9.69
C LEU A 53 26.13 58.31 -10.33
N SER A 54 25.65 57.92 -11.53
CA SER A 54 24.58 58.62 -12.22
C SER A 54 23.20 58.06 -11.83
N MET A 55 22.15 58.91 -11.94
CA MET A 55 20.75 58.42 -11.78
C MET A 55 20.39 57.33 -12.79
N GLN A 56 21.03 57.32 -13.95
CA GLN A 56 20.86 56.27 -14.97
C GLN A 56 21.38 54.91 -14.45
N THR A 57 22.58 54.88 -13.84
CA THR A 57 23.16 53.67 -13.26
C THR A 57 22.28 53.12 -12.12
N PHE A 58 21.73 54.01 -11.28
CA PHE A 58 20.79 53.65 -10.22
C PHE A 58 19.53 52.99 -10.78
N TRP A 59 18.87 53.65 -11.77
CA TRP A 59 17.65 53.11 -12.37
C TRP A 59 17.90 51.79 -13.14
N LEU A 60 19.06 51.65 -13.79
CA LEU A 60 19.46 50.44 -14.49
C LEU A 60 19.63 49.28 -13.48
N ALA A 61 20.38 49.49 -12.41
CA ALA A 61 20.58 48.44 -11.37
C ALA A 61 19.26 48.06 -10.68
N LEU A 62 18.44 49.05 -10.34
CA LEU A 62 17.11 48.83 -9.78
C LEU A 62 16.22 48.03 -10.75
N GLY A 63 16.23 48.38 -12.04
CA GLY A 63 15.49 47.70 -13.10
C GLY A 63 15.91 46.22 -13.21
N ILE A 64 17.22 45.94 -13.25
CA ILE A 64 17.74 44.58 -13.30
C ILE A 64 17.30 43.78 -12.05
N MET A 65 17.38 44.37 -10.85
CA MET A 65 16.96 43.70 -9.62
C MET A 65 15.47 43.41 -9.58
N LEU A 66 14.61 44.37 -10.00
CA LEU A 66 13.16 44.20 -10.06
C LEU A 66 12.78 43.10 -11.07
N VAL A 67 13.32 43.18 -12.30
CA VAL A 67 13.09 42.18 -13.35
C VAL A 67 13.55 40.78 -12.89
N SER A 68 14.76 40.69 -12.33
CA SER A 68 15.28 39.45 -11.78
C SER A 68 14.36 38.88 -10.69
N THR A 69 13.84 39.72 -9.81
CA THR A 69 12.94 39.28 -8.73
C THR A 69 11.60 38.79 -9.27
N VAL A 70 10.97 39.54 -10.18
CA VAL A 70 9.69 39.15 -10.80
C VAL A 70 9.83 37.82 -11.57
N LEU A 71 10.87 37.71 -12.40
CA LEU A 71 11.15 36.48 -13.16
C LEU A 71 11.45 35.31 -12.23
N ASN A 72 12.21 35.52 -11.15
CA ASN A 72 12.51 34.49 -10.18
C ASN A 72 11.23 33.95 -9.49
N VAL A 73 10.31 34.86 -9.11
CA VAL A 73 9.01 34.46 -8.53
C VAL A 73 8.19 33.66 -9.53
N TRP A 74 8.05 34.15 -10.76
CA TRP A 74 7.29 33.49 -11.82
C TRP A 74 7.82 32.08 -12.14
N ILE A 75 9.15 31.96 -12.32
CA ILE A 75 9.78 30.65 -12.58
C ILE A 75 9.63 29.72 -11.38
N THR A 76 9.78 30.25 -10.16
CA THR A 76 9.58 29.43 -8.94
C THR A 76 8.18 28.88 -8.88
N LEU A 77 7.14 29.65 -9.18
CA LEU A 77 5.76 29.19 -9.26
C LEU A 77 5.60 28.06 -10.30
N LYS A 78 6.17 28.25 -11.51
CA LYS A 78 6.13 27.23 -12.57
C LYS A 78 6.84 25.93 -12.17
N ILE A 79 8.02 26.04 -11.57
CA ILE A 79 8.78 24.89 -11.06
C ILE A 79 7.94 24.15 -10.01
N THR A 80 7.39 24.88 -9.03
CA THR A 80 6.59 24.28 -7.94
C THR A 80 5.35 23.58 -8.50
N MET A 81 4.64 24.19 -9.46
CA MET A 81 3.47 23.55 -10.08
C MET A 81 3.84 22.24 -10.78
N LEU A 82 4.88 22.25 -11.63
CA LEU A 82 5.33 21.05 -12.33
C LEU A 82 5.74 19.92 -11.37
N GLN A 83 6.45 20.26 -10.30
CA GLN A 83 6.90 19.32 -9.29
C GLN A 83 5.75 18.72 -8.50
N THR A 84 4.82 19.57 -8.05
CA THR A 84 3.66 19.16 -7.27
C THR A 84 2.76 18.25 -8.11
N GLU A 85 2.43 18.65 -9.33
CA GLU A 85 1.62 17.86 -10.25
C GLU A 85 2.26 16.48 -10.52
N ALA A 86 3.55 16.45 -10.88
CA ALA A 86 4.26 15.21 -11.14
C ALA A 86 4.36 14.31 -9.91
N GLY A 87 4.60 14.87 -8.71
CA GLY A 87 4.70 14.11 -7.47
C GLY A 87 3.39 13.45 -7.08
N TYR A 88 2.30 14.22 -7.05
CA TYR A 88 0.97 13.68 -6.72
C TYR A 88 0.49 12.66 -7.75
N HIS A 89 0.69 12.93 -9.06
CA HIS A 89 0.31 12.02 -10.12
C HIS A 89 1.09 10.69 -10.03
N THR A 90 2.40 10.73 -9.82
CA THR A 90 3.23 9.52 -9.62
C THR A 90 2.70 8.69 -8.45
N CYS A 91 2.41 9.31 -7.30
CA CYS A 91 1.93 8.60 -6.13
C CYS A 91 0.52 8.03 -6.33
N ALA A 92 -0.37 8.76 -7.04
CA ALA A 92 -1.69 8.26 -7.40
C ALA A 92 -1.60 7.04 -8.33
N GLN A 93 -0.75 7.07 -9.35
CA GLN A 93 -0.52 5.94 -10.25
C GLN A 93 0.06 4.73 -9.50
N LYS A 94 0.99 4.94 -8.56
CA LYS A 94 1.51 3.84 -7.73
C LYS A 94 0.47 3.24 -6.79
N ARG A 95 -0.49 4.03 -6.28
CA ARG A 95 -1.63 3.48 -5.52
C ARG A 95 -2.51 2.59 -6.40
N ILE A 96 -2.78 3.00 -7.64
CA ILE A 96 -3.55 2.18 -8.60
C ILE A 96 -2.77 0.91 -8.94
N GLU A 97 -1.47 1.01 -9.23
CA GLU A 97 -0.60 -0.13 -9.54
C GLU A 97 -0.57 -1.15 -8.39
N ILE A 98 -0.48 -0.69 -7.12
CA ILE A 98 -0.57 -1.57 -5.96
C ILE A 98 -1.96 -2.22 -5.88
N ALA A 99 -3.04 -1.47 -6.10
CA ALA A 99 -4.40 -2.00 -6.05
C ALA A 99 -4.63 -3.07 -7.12
N GLU A 100 -4.16 -2.84 -8.35
CA GLU A 100 -4.21 -3.83 -9.42
C GLU A 100 -3.35 -5.05 -9.11
N HIS A 101 -2.14 -4.84 -8.58
CA HIS A 101 -1.25 -5.92 -8.18
C HIS A 101 -1.87 -6.81 -7.10
N MET A 102 -2.54 -6.21 -6.10
CA MET A 102 -3.23 -6.95 -5.04
C MET A 102 -4.30 -7.92 -5.57
N ARG A 103 -4.95 -7.60 -6.69
CA ARG A 103 -5.98 -8.45 -7.30
C ARG A 103 -5.46 -9.85 -7.61
N TYR A 104 -4.19 -9.97 -7.95
CA TYR A 104 -3.56 -11.21 -8.40
C TYR A 104 -2.65 -11.87 -7.35
N LEU A 105 -2.59 -11.31 -6.13
CA LEU A 105 -1.85 -11.94 -5.04
C LEU A 105 -2.65 -13.13 -4.46
N PRO A 106 -1.96 -14.21 -4.02
CA PRO A 106 -2.63 -15.32 -3.35
C PRO A 106 -3.39 -14.83 -2.12
N MET A 107 -4.59 -15.36 -1.86
CA MET A 107 -5.42 -14.96 -0.71
C MET A 107 -4.67 -15.10 0.63
N GLY A 108 -3.77 -16.06 0.77
CA GLY A 108 -2.96 -16.25 1.97
C GLY A 108 -1.97 -15.16 2.28
N TYR A 109 -1.68 -14.33 1.29
CA TYR A 109 -0.88 -13.13 1.53
C TYR A 109 -1.64 -12.13 2.42
N PHE A 110 -2.96 -12.09 2.35
CA PHE A 110 -3.81 -11.15 3.09
C PHE A 110 -4.05 -11.61 4.53
N ASN A 111 -2.99 -11.58 5.33
CA ASN A 111 -3.08 -11.74 6.78
C ASN A 111 -2.99 -10.37 7.48
N GLN A 112 -3.23 -10.31 8.79
CA GLN A 112 -3.23 -9.05 9.53
C GLN A 112 -1.95 -8.23 9.38
N ASN A 113 -0.79 -8.89 9.32
CA ASN A 113 0.51 -8.22 9.18
C ASN A 113 0.69 -7.64 7.78
N SER A 114 0.35 -8.39 6.73
CA SER A 114 0.47 -7.93 5.34
C SER A 114 -0.55 -6.84 4.99
N LEU A 115 -1.78 -6.95 5.49
CA LEU A 115 -2.80 -5.89 5.35
C LEU A 115 -2.33 -4.59 6.00
N GLY A 116 -1.80 -4.65 7.22
CA GLY A 116 -1.23 -3.49 7.91
C GLY A 116 -0.07 -2.86 7.11
N LYS A 117 0.82 -3.69 6.53
CA LYS A 117 1.92 -3.21 5.69
C LYS A 117 1.41 -2.54 4.41
N ILE A 118 0.50 -3.18 3.67
CA ILE A 118 -0.06 -2.62 2.43
C ILE A 118 -0.79 -1.31 2.72
N THR A 119 -1.64 -1.27 3.75
CA THR A 119 -2.36 -0.07 4.15
C THR A 119 -1.39 1.06 4.48
N SER A 120 -0.36 0.79 5.29
CA SER A 120 0.66 1.80 5.64
C SER A 120 1.41 2.31 4.41
N VAL A 121 1.74 1.45 3.45
CA VAL A 121 2.43 1.85 2.22
C VAL A 121 1.52 2.69 1.31
N THR A 122 0.28 2.27 1.10
CA THR A 122 -0.67 2.97 0.20
C THR A 122 -1.16 4.30 0.77
N THR A 123 -1.28 4.43 2.08
CA THR A 123 -1.71 5.68 2.75
C THR A 123 -0.51 6.53 3.15
N ASN A 124 0.19 6.15 4.23
CA ASN A 124 1.18 7.00 4.88
C ASN A 124 2.48 7.17 4.07
N THR A 125 3.01 6.06 3.50
CA THR A 125 4.29 6.12 2.78
C THR A 125 4.17 6.90 1.48
N LEU A 126 3.14 6.64 0.68
CA LEU A 126 2.91 7.36 -0.58
C LEU A 126 2.48 8.81 -0.34
N GLU A 127 1.73 9.12 0.75
CA GLU A 127 1.41 10.49 1.13
C GLU A 127 2.68 11.28 1.49
N GLY A 128 3.51 10.72 2.37
CA GLY A 128 4.80 11.31 2.72
C GLY A 128 5.73 11.46 1.51
N LEU A 129 5.68 10.53 0.55
CA LEU A 129 6.47 10.61 -0.67
C LEU A 129 5.98 11.73 -1.59
N SER A 130 4.68 11.95 -1.73
CA SER A 130 4.12 13.01 -2.58
C SER A 130 4.48 14.41 -2.06
N ASP A 131 4.41 14.63 -0.76
CA ASP A 131 4.61 15.94 -0.13
C ASP A 131 6.09 16.27 0.08
N VAL A 132 6.84 15.34 0.66
CA VAL A 132 8.21 15.60 1.13
C VAL A 132 9.24 15.26 0.05
N ALA A 133 9.10 14.10 -0.61
CA ALA A 133 10.12 13.61 -1.53
C ALA A 133 10.32 14.53 -2.73
N THR A 134 9.22 14.95 -3.35
CA THR A 134 9.25 15.83 -4.52
C THR A 134 9.98 17.13 -4.19
N ARG A 135 9.63 17.75 -3.07
CA ARG A 135 10.25 19.01 -2.62
C ARG A 135 11.73 18.82 -2.28
N VAL A 136 12.05 17.79 -1.50
CA VAL A 136 13.42 17.50 -1.04
C VAL A 136 14.37 17.16 -2.20
N VAL A 137 13.92 16.31 -3.12
CA VAL A 137 14.70 15.93 -4.31
C VAL A 137 14.99 17.16 -5.15
N MET A 138 13.99 17.97 -5.42
CA MET A 138 14.15 19.12 -6.31
C MET A 138 14.91 20.29 -5.67
N MET A 139 14.71 20.57 -4.38
CA MET A 139 15.51 21.57 -3.66
C MET A 139 16.99 21.17 -3.63
N THR A 140 17.27 19.88 -3.47
CA THR A 140 18.64 19.37 -3.51
C THR A 140 19.27 19.54 -4.89
N VAL A 141 18.54 19.17 -5.97
CA VAL A 141 19.01 19.38 -7.35
C VAL A 141 19.23 20.87 -7.63
N GLN A 142 18.28 21.73 -7.27
CA GLN A 142 18.36 23.16 -7.45
C GLN A 142 19.55 23.78 -6.71
N GLY A 143 19.77 23.36 -5.45
CA GLY A 143 20.91 23.84 -4.65
C GLY A 143 22.25 23.51 -5.30
N PHE A 144 22.42 22.29 -5.84
CA PHE A 144 23.64 21.93 -6.57
C PHE A 144 23.81 22.71 -7.88
N LEU A 145 22.73 22.90 -8.65
CA LEU A 145 22.77 23.66 -9.90
C LEU A 145 23.19 25.12 -9.65
N THR A 146 22.57 25.77 -8.66
CA THR A 146 22.87 27.17 -8.34
C THR A 146 24.29 27.32 -7.82
N THR A 147 24.70 26.43 -6.89
CA THR A 147 26.07 26.43 -6.34
C THR A 147 27.11 26.17 -7.44
N GLY A 148 26.86 25.21 -8.33
CA GLY A 148 27.72 24.92 -9.47
C GLY A 148 27.88 26.12 -10.41
N LEU A 149 26.78 26.79 -10.74
CA LEU A 149 26.82 27.99 -11.59
C LEU A 149 27.63 29.13 -10.95
N ILE A 150 27.38 29.41 -9.65
CA ILE A 150 28.11 30.45 -8.93
C ILE A 150 29.60 30.07 -8.85
N THR A 151 29.93 28.82 -8.63
CA THR A 151 31.33 28.33 -8.63
C THR A 151 32.01 28.59 -9.95
N VAL A 152 31.37 28.29 -11.08
CA VAL A 152 31.91 28.58 -12.41
C VAL A 152 32.11 30.07 -12.62
N LEU A 153 31.14 30.91 -12.22
CA LEU A 153 31.29 32.36 -12.32
C LEU A 153 32.44 32.89 -11.49
N VAL A 154 32.61 32.41 -10.25
CA VAL A 154 33.75 32.80 -9.39
C VAL A 154 35.09 32.41 -10.05
N PHE A 155 35.20 31.23 -10.65
CA PHE A 155 36.40 30.78 -11.37
C PHE A 155 36.71 31.67 -12.60
N LEU A 156 35.70 32.14 -13.31
CA LEU A 156 35.86 33.02 -14.47
C LEU A 156 36.40 34.42 -14.08
N TYR A 157 36.05 34.89 -12.89
CA TYR A 157 36.53 36.17 -12.39
C TYR A 157 37.94 36.07 -11.76
N ASP A 158 38.12 35.11 -10.86
CA ASP A 158 39.45 34.84 -10.26
C ASP A 158 39.56 33.36 -9.86
N TRP A 159 40.44 32.62 -10.54
CA TRP A 159 40.65 31.19 -10.30
C TRP A 159 41.19 30.87 -8.89
N ARG A 160 41.92 31.78 -8.24
CA ARG A 160 42.49 31.59 -6.90
C ARG A 160 41.40 31.55 -5.84
N VAL A 161 40.44 32.46 -5.92
CA VAL A 161 39.27 32.49 -5.04
C VAL A 161 38.35 31.29 -5.38
N GLY A 162 38.24 30.95 -6.68
CA GLY A 162 37.54 29.73 -7.13
C GLY A 162 38.07 28.45 -6.51
N LEU A 163 39.40 28.35 -6.34
CA LEU A 163 40.02 27.20 -5.61
C LEU A 163 39.59 27.14 -4.15
N VAL A 164 39.53 28.28 -3.45
CA VAL A 164 39.08 28.35 -2.05
C VAL A 164 37.65 27.82 -1.96
N LEU A 165 36.78 28.24 -2.88
CA LEU A 165 35.40 27.76 -2.97
C LEU A 165 35.34 26.26 -3.24
N LEU A 166 36.12 25.74 -4.18
CA LEU A 166 36.16 24.32 -4.50
C LEU A 166 36.59 23.46 -3.32
N VAL A 167 37.64 23.89 -2.58
CA VAL A 167 38.07 23.24 -1.34
C VAL A 167 36.93 23.26 -0.31
N GLY A 168 36.23 24.38 -0.15
CA GLY A 168 35.08 24.51 0.73
C GLY A 168 33.94 23.54 0.36
N LEU A 169 33.66 23.36 -0.93
CA LEU A 169 32.65 22.40 -1.42
C LEU A 169 33.05 20.96 -1.12
N VAL A 170 34.31 20.60 -1.32
CA VAL A 170 34.82 19.25 -0.96
C VAL A 170 34.70 19.01 0.55
N LEU A 171 35.12 20.00 1.38
CA LEU A 171 35.00 19.93 2.83
C LEU A 171 33.51 19.86 3.28
N PHE A 172 32.58 20.48 2.58
CA PHE A 172 31.14 20.36 2.85
C PHE A 172 30.60 18.94 2.58
N LEU A 173 31.11 18.24 1.57
CA LEU A 173 30.66 16.90 1.23
C LEU A 173 31.09 15.82 2.24
N LEU A 174 32.17 16.04 2.99
CA LEU A 174 32.68 15.08 4.00
C LEU A 174 31.67 14.86 5.14
N PRO A 175 31.22 15.88 5.90
CA PRO A 175 30.19 15.72 6.92
C PRO A 175 28.89 15.11 6.37
N ASN A 176 28.51 15.47 5.13
CA ASN A 176 27.32 14.93 4.47
C ASN A 176 27.43 13.41 4.27
N THR A 177 28.59 12.93 3.87
CA THR A 177 28.83 11.50 3.65
C THR A 177 28.84 10.73 4.97
N LEU A 178 29.49 11.28 6.01
CA LEU A 178 29.53 10.70 7.36
C LEU A 178 28.13 10.67 7.99
N MET A 179 27.38 11.76 7.86
CA MET A 179 26.00 11.84 8.34
C MET A 179 25.14 10.73 7.73
N ARG A 180 25.20 10.52 6.41
CA ARG A 180 24.43 9.46 5.74
C ARG A 180 24.78 8.07 6.24
N TRP A 181 26.04 7.79 6.49
CA TRP A 181 26.47 6.51 7.03
C TRP A 181 25.91 6.28 8.46
N GLN A 182 25.95 7.29 9.32
CA GLN A 182 25.41 7.21 10.67
C GLN A 182 23.87 7.13 10.69
N VAL A 183 23.20 7.92 9.86
CA VAL A 183 21.75 7.87 9.67
C VAL A 183 21.30 6.48 9.21
N GLY A 184 22.05 5.84 8.30
CA GLY A 184 21.77 4.49 7.84
C GLY A 184 21.72 3.45 8.97
N LYS A 185 22.54 3.60 10.02
CA LYS A 185 22.54 2.68 11.18
C LYS A 185 21.32 2.81 12.09
N VAL A 186 20.66 3.97 12.11
CA VAL A 186 19.52 4.26 12.99
C VAL A 186 18.19 4.17 12.24
N SER A 187 18.23 4.29 10.90
CA SER A 187 17.03 4.34 10.08
C SER A 187 16.17 3.08 10.17
N ASP A 188 16.79 1.89 10.20
CA ASP A 188 16.08 0.62 10.26
C ASP A 188 15.38 0.44 11.62
N ASP A 189 16.06 0.79 12.73
CA ASP A 189 15.48 0.78 14.07
C ASP A 189 14.29 1.75 14.17
N LYS A 190 14.43 2.95 13.60
CA LYS A 190 13.37 3.96 13.56
C LYS A 190 12.16 3.43 12.76
N TYR A 191 12.40 2.83 11.61
CA TYR A 191 11.34 2.24 10.79
C TYR A 191 10.59 1.14 11.55
N GLN A 192 11.31 0.24 12.24
CA GLN A 192 10.68 -0.81 13.05
C GLN A 192 9.84 -0.23 14.20
N ALA A 193 10.30 0.86 14.82
CA ALA A 193 9.54 1.53 15.86
C ALA A 193 8.26 2.19 15.33
N ASP A 194 8.32 2.81 14.14
CA ASP A 194 7.15 3.38 13.46
C ASP A 194 6.12 2.29 13.15
N MET A 195 6.54 1.16 12.58
CA MET A 195 5.67 0.02 12.29
C MET A 195 5.09 -0.61 13.55
N ASN A 196 5.89 -0.76 14.61
CA ASN A 196 5.43 -1.27 15.90
C ASN A 196 4.38 -0.35 16.54
N LEU A 197 4.56 0.97 16.46
CA LEU A 197 3.58 1.92 16.97
C LEU A 197 2.23 1.76 16.24
N VAL A 198 2.24 1.69 14.91
CA VAL A 198 1.03 1.49 14.10
C VAL A 198 0.34 0.18 14.49
N ALA A 199 1.09 -0.93 14.61
CA ALA A 199 0.53 -2.22 15.00
C ALA A 199 -0.11 -2.19 16.40
N VAL A 200 0.56 -1.56 17.39
CA VAL A 200 0.05 -1.42 18.76
C VAL A 200 -1.19 -0.53 18.82
N VAL A 201 -1.24 0.56 18.05
CA VAL A 201 -2.43 1.44 17.97
C VAL A 201 -3.62 0.69 17.39
N LEU A 202 -3.42 -0.06 16.29
CA LEU A 202 -4.46 -0.88 15.69
C LEU A 202 -4.97 -1.96 16.65
N GLU A 203 -4.06 -2.69 17.31
CA GLU A 203 -4.42 -3.69 18.33
C GLU A 203 -5.23 -3.07 19.47
N TYR A 204 -4.81 -1.89 19.97
CA TYR A 204 -5.52 -1.18 21.03
C TYR A 204 -6.92 -0.73 20.59
N SER A 205 -7.03 -0.20 19.37
CA SER A 205 -8.30 0.25 18.80
C SER A 205 -9.27 -0.91 18.55
N GLN A 206 -8.80 -2.00 17.96
CA GLN A 206 -9.62 -3.20 17.72
C GLN A 206 -10.05 -3.89 19.03
N GLY A 207 -9.17 -3.90 20.02
CA GLY A 207 -9.44 -4.50 21.33
C GLY A 207 -10.06 -3.57 22.36
N ILE A 208 -10.51 -2.35 22.00
CA ILE A 208 -10.95 -1.34 22.97
C ILE A 208 -12.16 -1.79 23.79
N ALA A 209 -13.06 -2.60 23.21
CA ALA A 209 -14.21 -3.15 23.91
C ALA A 209 -13.77 -4.07 25.05
N GLU A 210 -12.80 -4.96 24.80
CA GLU A 210 -12.23 -5.86 25.80
C GLU A 210 -11.45 -5.10 26.88
N VAL A 211 -10.67 -4.09 26.46
CA VAL A 211 -9.94 -3.22 27.39
C VAL A 211 -10.89 -2.53 28.37
N LYS A 212 -12.05 -2.07 27.88
CA LYS A 212 -13.09 -1.44 28.73
C LYS A 212 -13.80 -2.49 29.61
N ASN A 213 -14.19 -3.62 29.01
CA ASN A 213 -14.96 -4.67 29.71
C ASN A 213 -14.17 -5.26 30.89
N TYR A 214 -12.87 -5.52 30.70
CA TYR A 214 -12.01 -6.10 31.74
C TYR A 214 -11.22 -5.06 32.55
N ASN A 215 -11.49 -3.77 32.37
CA ASN A 215 -10.79 -2.66 33.04
C ASN A 215 -9.25 -2.74 32.88
N LEU A 216 -8.77 -3.16 31.70
CA LEU A 216 -7.36 -3.33 31.40
C LEU A 216 -6.67 -2.04 30.91
N VAL A 217 -7.30 -0.89 31.14
CA VAL A 217 -6.81 0.43 30.69
C VAL A 217 -5.33 0.62 31.05
N ASN A 218 -4.95 0.33 32.31
CA ASN A 218 -3.56 0.50 32.76
C ASN A 218 -2.55 -0.43 32.07
N ARG A 219 -2.93 -1.66 31.72
CA ARG A 219 -2.02 -2.64 31.09
C ARG A 219 -1.86 -2.39 29.60
N SER A 220 -2.95 -2.13 28.90
CA SER A 220 -2.96 -1.84 27.47
C SER A 220 -2.37 -0.46 27.19
N ALA A 221 -2.64 0.55 28.04
CA ALA A 221 -2.01 1.86 27.97
C ALA A 221 -0.48 1.79 28.18
N LYS A 222 0.03 0.89 29.04
CA LYS A 222 1.49 0.68 29.19
C LYS A 222 2.16 0.17 27.91
N LYS A 223 1.51 -0.72 27.16
CA LYS A 223 2.05 -1.22 25.88
C LYS A 223 2.11 -0.11 24.84
N LEU A 224 1.03 0.69 24.75
CA LEU A 224 0.96 1.85 23.86
C LEU A 224 1.97 2.93 24.25
N SER A 225 2.05 3.29 25.56
CA SER A 225 3.03 4.26 26.08
C SER A 225 4.47 3.82 25.75
N LYS A 226 4.79 2.54 25.94
CA LYS A 226 6.11 1.99 25.59
C LYS A 226 6.43 2.11 24.10
N ALA A 227 5.45 1.88 23.22
CA ALA A 227 5.64 2.04 21.78
C ALA A 227 5.85 3.52 21.39
N ILE A 228 5.09 4.45 22.01
CA ILE A 228 5.26 5.90 21.83
C ILE A 228 6.62 6.35 22.34
N GLU A 229 7.02 5.94 23.55
CA GLU A 229 8.33 6.27 24.13
C GLU A 229 9.47 5.74 23.26
N GLY A 230 9.37 4.48 22.80
CA GLY A 230 10.37 3.88 21.92
C GLY A 230 10.55 4.65 20.61
N LYS A 231 9.43 5.06 19.97
CA LYS A 231 9.47 5.91 18.78
C LYS A 231 10.11 7.27 19.11
N SER A 232 9.67 7.94 20.17
CA SER A 232 10.19 9.25 20.59
C SER A 232 11.68 9.23 20.87
N GLN A 233 12.17 8.17 21.52
CA GLN A 233 13.61 7.99 21.79
C GLN A 233 14.41 7.83 20.48
N LEU A 234 13.89 7.09 19.51
CA LEU A 234 14.54 6.91 18.21
C LEU A 234 14.49 8.16 17.34
N ASP A 235 13.39 8.93 17.36
CA ASP A 235 13.29 10.23 16.71
C ASP A 235 14.29 11.23 17.30
N THR A 236 14.40 11.27 18.64
CA THR A 236 15.40 12.09 19.35
C THR A 236 16.82 11.64 19.02
N LYS A 237 17.10 10.33 19.04
CA LYS A 237 18.42 9.77 18.66
C LYS A 237 18.77 10.14 17.23
N MET A 238 17.83 10.06 16.30
CA MET A 238 18.03 10.45 14.90
C MET A 238 18.42 11.92 14.78
N THR A 239 17.71 12.81 15.48
CA THR A 239 18.02 14.24 15.52
C THR A 239 19.39 14.51 16.14
N LEU A 240 19.71 13.87 17.27
CA LEU A 240 21.02 14.03 17.92
C LEU A 240 22.19 13.51 17.05
N VAL A 241 21.95 12.46 16.25
CA VAL A 241 22.95 11.95 15.30
C VAL A 241 23.14 12.89 14.11
N THR A 242 22.09 13.54 13.62
CA THR A 242 22.17 14.40 12.42
C THR A 242 22.64 15.82 12.73
N SER A 243 22.22 16.40 13.86
CA SER A 243 22.48 17.79 14.24
C SER A 243 23.95 18.20 14.23
N PRO A 244 24.91 17.41 14.76
CA PRO A 244 26.33 17.78 14.73
C PRO A 244 26.88 17.93 13.31
N TYR A 245 26.45 17.06 12.39
CA TYR A 245 26.91 17.12 11.00
C TYR A 245 26.32 18.32 10.25
N ILE A 246 25.03 18.65 10.49
CA ILE A 246 24.40 19.85 9.93
C ILE A 246 25.08 21.10 10.46
N ALA A 247 25.37 21.16 11.76
CA ALA A 247 26.12 22.26 12.36
C ALA A 247 27.54 22.38 11.76
N LEU A 248 28.24 21.26 11.57
CA LEU A 248 29.56 21.25 10.96
C LEU A 248 29.51 21.72 9.49
N GLN A 249 28.50 21.29 8.73
CA GLN A 249 28.27 21.79 7.36
C GLN A 249 28.06 23.31 7.34
N GLY A 250 27.22 23.85 8.24
CA GLY A 250 27.00 25.29 8.37
C GLY A 250 28.28 26.05 8.76
N ILE A 251 29.13 25.48 9.63
CA ILE A 251 30.44 26.07 9.97
C ILE A 251 31.34 26.09 8.74
N VAL A 252 31.45 24.96 8.02
CA VAL A 252 32.29 24.85 6.82
C VAL A 252 31.89 25.86 5.76
N THR A 253 30.57 25.98 5.50
CA THR A 253 30.05 26.96 4.55
C THR A 253 30.40 28.40 4.95
N LYS A 254 30.14 28.78 6.20
CA LYS A 254 30.43 30.12 6.71
C LYS A 254 31.93 30.44 6.67
N LEU A 255 32.77 29.50 7.05
CA LEU A 255 34.24 29.63 6.95
C LEU A 255 34.69 29.78 5.50
N THR A 256 34.10 29.01 4.56
CA THR A 256 34.46 29.12 3.15
C THR A 256 34.24 30.54 2.63
N GLY A 257 33.08 31.18 2.89
CA GLY A 257 32.87 32.54 2.46
C GLY A 257 33.72 33.56 3.21
N LEU A 258 33.97 33.33 4.52
CA LEU A 258 34.92 34.18 5.24
C LEU A 258 36.31 34.12 4.59
N PHE A 259 36.82 32.93 4.26
CA PHE A 259 38.09 32.78 3.58
C PHE A 259 38.07 33.37 2.16
N MET A 260 36.98 33.18 1.41
CA MET A 260 36.83 33.88 0.12
C MET A 260 36.96 35.38 0.25
N GLY A 261 36.31 35.98 1.25
CA GLY A 261 36.41 37.40 1.53
C GLY A 261 37.82 37.82 1.94
N LEU A 262 38.43 37.10 2.90
CA LEU A 262 39.81 37.43 3.39
C LEU A 262 40.87 37.28 2.30
N PHE A 263 40.82 36.22 1.49
CA PHE A 263 41.76 36.05 0.37
C PHE A 263 41.55 37.11 -0.72
N SER A 264 40.32 37.49 -1.00
CA SER A 264 40.04 38.55 -1.95
C SER A 264 40.60 39.91 -1.48
N ILE A 265 40.42 40.24 -0.19
CA ILE A 265 41.01 41.44 0.41
C ILE A 265 42.55 41.38 0.36
N TYR A 266 43.13 40.21 0.69
CA TYR A 266 44.58 40.02 0.61
C TYR A 266 45.15 40.25 -0.79
N PHE A 267 44.49 39.71 -1.84
CA PHE A 267 44.90 39.90 -3.23
C PHE A 267 44.71 41.34 -3.68
N TYR A 268 43.69 42.03 -3.19
CA TYR A 268 43.50 43.46 -3.43
C TYR A 268 44.64 44.30 -2.82
N LEU A 269 44.99 44.07 -1.55
CA LEU A 269 46.06 44.78 -0.85
C LEU A 269 47.43 44.55 -1.51
N ASN A 270 47.64 43.38 -2.11
CA ASN A 270 48.85 43.08 -2.88
C ASN A 270 48.81 43.59 -4.33
N GLY A 271 47.79 44.35 -4.70
CA GLY A 271 47.64 44.93 -6.06
C GLY A 271 47.39 43.93 -7.18
N SER A 272 47.03 42.69 -6.82
CA SER A 272 46.78 41.57 -7.79
C SER A 272 45.30 41.34 -8.09
N MET A 273 44.39 42.14 -7.52
CA MET A 273 42.94 42.08 -7.73
C MET A 273 42.37 43.51 -7.66
N GLU A 274 41.42 43.84 -8.53
CA GLU A 274 40.73 45.11 -8.49
C GLU A 274 39.70 45.16 -7.35
N LEU A 275 39.45 46.42 -6.83
CA LEU A 275 38.50 46.62 -5.72
C LEU A 275 37.09 46.12 -6.07
N LEU A 276 36.62 46.36 -7.30
CA LEU A 276 35.34 45.91 -7.80
C LEU A 276 35.23 44.37 -7.67
N VAL A 277 36.22 43.63 -8.21
CA VAL A 277 36.25 42.17 -8.16
C VAL A 277 36.27 41.66 -6.72
N THR A 278 37.04 42.32 -5.83
CA THR A 278 37.09 41.96 -4.41
C THR A 278 35.71 42.05 -3.76
N ILE A 279 35.00 43.15 -3.97
CA ILE A 279 33.64 43.31 -3.40
C ILE A 279 32.68 42.27 -3.99
N MET A 280 32.77 41.98 -5.30
CA MET A 280 31.96 40.98 -5.96
C MET A 280 32.21 39.56 -5.41
N MET A 281 33.47 39.22 -5.10
CA MET A 281 33.83 37.94 -4.49
C MET A 281 33.24 37.80 -3.08
N ILE A 282 33.28 38.86 -2.27
CA ILE A 282 32.68 38.87 -0.92
C ILE A 282 31.17 38.66 -1.04
N VAL A 283 30.49 39.39 -1.92
CA VAL A 283 29.04 39.23 -2.14
C VAL A 283 28.68 37.81 -2.62
N SER A 284 29.45 37.27 -3.57
CA SER A 284 29.28 35.91 -4.07
C SER A 284 29.42 34.88 -2.95
N GLY A 285 30.37 35.05 -2.03
CA GLY A 285 30.56 34.21 -0.84
C GLY A 285 29.30 34.14 0.01
N PHE A 286 28.61 35.24 0.25
CA PHE A 286 27.35 35.27 1.00
C PHE A 286 26.20 34.59 0.24
N MET A 287 26.11 34.74 -1.08
CA MET A 287 25.05 34.12 -1.88
C MET A 287 25.14 32.59 -1.92
N ILE A 288 26.34 32.04 -1.85
CA ILE A 288 26.55 30.59 -1.84
C ILE A 288 26.04 29.94 -0.55
N TYR A 289 26.12 30.64 0.59
CA TYR A 289 25.66 30.12 1.88
C TYR A 289 24.20 29.67 1.86
N GLU A 290 23.31 30.54 1.38
CA GLU A 290 21.87 30.31 1.38
C GLU A 290 21.50 29.01 0.65
N ASN A 291 22.18 28.74 -0.46
CA ASN A 291 21.93 27.56 -1.29
C ASN A 291 22.52 26.27 -0.69
N LEU A 292 23.73 26.33 -0.11
CA LEU A 292 24.40 25.16 0.47
C LEU A 292 23.79 24.72 1.80
N ASP A 293 23.38 25.63 2.67
CA ASP A 293 22.70 25.30 3.93
C ASP A 293 21.39 24.55 3.67
N GLY A 294 20.64 24.95 2.61
CA GLY A 294 19.47 24.22 2.17
C GLY A 294 19.78 22.78 1.75
N VAL A 295 20.83 22.58 0.93
CA VAL A 295 21.25 21.23 0.50
C VAL A 295 21.64 20.35 1.69
N GLY A 296 22.37 20.90 2.68
CA GLY A 296 22.76 20.19 3.90
C GLY A 296 21.56 19.70 4.69
N SER A 297 20.60 20.58 4.95
CA SER A 297 19.40 20.30 5.72
C SER A 297 18.51 19.23 5.05
N PHE A 298 18.35 19.29 3.73
CA PHE A 298 17.52 18.35 2.99
C PHE A 298 18.21 17.01 2.69
N SER A 299 19.52 16.93 2.77
CA SER A 299 20.28 15.70 2.48
C SER A 299 19.92 14.53 3.40
N SER A 300 19.55 14.79 4.66
CA SER A 300 19.09 13.78 5.60
C SER A 300 17.72 13.21 5.21
N LEU A 301 16.85 14.03 4.64
CA LEU A 301 15.52 13.65 4.21
C LEU A 301 15.53 12.79 2.93
N LEU A 302 16.58 12.86 2.11
CA LEU A 302 16.73 11.99 0.93
C LEU A 302 16.76 10.50 1.31
N ARG A 303 17.21 10.14 2.52
CA ARG A 303 17.16 8.76 2.99
C ARG A 303 15.72 8.28 3.21
N ILE A 304 14.84 9.15 3.69
CA ILE A 304 13.42 8.83 3.86
C ILE A 304 12.80 8.54 2.49
N VAL A 305 13.13 9.34 1.46
CA VAL A 305 12.69 9.10 0.08
C VAL A 305 13.14 7.73 -0.41
N ASP A 306 14.41 7.40 -0.22
CA ASP A 306 14.99 6.10 -0.61
C ASP A 306 14.26 4.92 0.03
N LEU A 307 14.02 4.98 1.34
CA LEU A 307 13.28 3.95 2.08
C LEU A 307 11.82 3.86 1.64
N SER A 308 11.16 4.99 1.39
CA SER A 308 9.77 5.01 0.94
C SER A 308 9.61 4.35 -0.44
N VAL A 309 10.53 4.65 -1.37
CA VAL A 309 10.56 4.00 -2.70
C VAL A 309 10.80 2.50 -2.56
N ASP A 310 11.74 2.07 -1.67
CA ASP A 310 11.98 0.65 -1.42
C ASP A 310 10.75 -0.07 -0.87
N MET A 311 10.01 0.54 0.04
CA MET A 311 8.79 -0.04 0.61
C MET A 311 7.71 -0.26 -0.44
N VAL A 312 7.49 0.71 -1.32
CA VAL A 312 6.54 0.55 -2.44
C VAL A 312 7.00 -0.57 -3.38
N ASN A 313 8.28 -0.55 -3.76
CA ASN A 313 8.85 -1.57 -4.64
C ASN A 313 8.79 -2.98 -4.02
N GLN A 314 8.97 -3.12 -2.70
CA GLN A 314 8.81 -4.40 -2.01
C GLN A 314 7.38 -4.95 -2.09
N VAL A 315 6.36 -4.09 -2.04
CA VAL A 315 4.97 -4.53 -2.21
C VAL A 315 4.73 -4.98 -3.67
N LEU A 316 5.23 -4.23 -4.64
CA LEU A 316 5.10 -4.55 -6.06
C LEU A 316 5.98 -5.74 -6.51
N ALA A 317 7.03 -6.06 -5.77
CA ALA A 317 7.91 -7.20 -6.03
C ALA A 317 7.37 -8.55 -5.53
N ILE A 318 6.26 -8.55 -4.77
CA ILE A 318 5.61 -9.79 -4.34
C ILE A 318 5.11 -10.50 -5.58
N GLN A 319 5.49 -11.77 -5.75
CA GLN A 319 5.08 -12.51 -6.94
C GLN A 319 3.56 -12.72 -6.96
N PRO A 320 2.86 -12.21 -7.99
CA PRO A 320 1.46 -12.53 -8.20
C PRO A 320 1.34 -14.01 -8.62
N MET A 321 0.13 -14.54 -8.53
CA MET A 321 -0.20 -15.83 -9.14
C MET A 321 0.00 -15.71 -10.65
N ASP A 322 0.36 -16.83 -11.29
CA ASP A 322 0.44 -16.87 -12.75
C ASP A 322 -0.96 -16.68 -13.36
N ILE A 323 -1.14 -15.56 -14.06
CA ILE A 323 -2.40 -15.18 -14.71
C ILE A 323 -2.34 -15.29 -16.24
N SER A 324 -1.26 -15.84 -16.77
CA SER A 324 -0.99 -15.92 -18.21
C SER A 324 -1.83 -16.96 -18.97
N GLY A 325 -2.80 -17.61 -18.29
CA GLY A 325 -3.69 -18.59 -18.87
C GLY A 325 -4.62 -18.04 -19.97
N GLN A 326 -5.30 -18.95 -20.65
CA GLN A 326 -6.22 -18.64 -21.75
C GLN A 326 -7.64 -18.35 -21.24
N ASP A 327 -8.43 -17.60 -22.01
CA ASP A 327 -9.85 -17.41 -21.74
C ASP A 327 -10.62 -18.66 -22.21
N ILE A 328 -10.77 -19.64 -21.30
CA ILE A 328 -11.39 -20.93 -21.56
C ILE A 328 -12.82 -20.89 -20.98
N GLU A 329 -13.81 -21.27 -21.78
CA GLU A 329 -15.16 -21.52 -21.34
C GLU A 329 -15.38 -23.04 -21.16
N PRO A 330 -15.49 -23.56 -19.91
CA PRO A 330 -15.71 -24.97 -19.68
C PRO A 330 -17.14 -25.38 -20.11
N LYS A 331 -17.26 -26.53 -20.76
CA LYS A 331 -18.55 -27.11 -21.16
C LYS A 331 -19.19 -27.91 -20.02
N SER A 332 -18.40 -28.36 -19.06
CA SER A 332 -18.83 -29.12 -17.89
C SER A 332 -18.26 -28.51 -16.63
N SER A 333 -19.00 -28.57 -15.52
CA SER A 333 -18.56 -28.15 -14.20
C SER A 333 -17.92 -29.31 -13.38
N ARG A 334 -17.44 -30.36 -14.07
CA ARG A 334 -16.73 -31.47 -13.45
C ARG A 334 -15.33 -31.05 -12.99
N ILE A 335 -15.02 -31.34 -11.73
CA ILE A 335 -13.72 -31.00 -11.12
C ILE A 335 -12.99 -32.30 -10.76
N GLU A 336 -11.71 -32.38 -11.09
CA GLU A 336 -10.83 -33.48 -10.71
C GLU A 336 -9.59 -32.98 -10.01
N LEU A 337 -9.24 -33.61 -8.89
CA LEU A 337 -8.00 -33.39 -8.15
C LEU A 337 -7.15 -34.66 -8.27
N ARG A 338 -5.84 -34.50 -8.56
CA ARG A 338 -4.87 -35.61 -8.68
C ARG A 338 -3.65 -35.32 -7.82
N ASP A 339 -3.46 -36.13 -6.77
CA ASP A 339 -2.32 -36.09 -5.85
C ASP A 339 -1.99 -34.69 -5.30
N VAL A 340 -3.02 -33.91 -5.02
CA VAL A 340 -2.91 -32.52 -4.58
C VAL A 340 -2.29 -32.45 -3.20
N SER A 341 -1.18 -31.71 -3.07
CA SER A 341 -0.56 -31.36 -1.79
C SER A 341 -0.36 -29.87 -1.69
N PHE A 342 -0.53 -29.33 -0.46
CA PHE A 342 -0.41 -27.89 -0.20
C PHE A 342 0.02 -27.60 1.24
N SER A 343 0.84 -26.56 1.41
CA SER A 343 1.37 -26.10 2.70
C SER A 343 1.24 -24.60 2.87
N TYR A 344 0.86 -24.14 4.05
CA TYR A 344 1.04 -22.73 4.43
C TYR A 344 2.43 -22.57 5.06
N GLY A 345 3.38 -22.03 4.29
CA GLY A 345 4.77 -21.99 4.69
C GLY A 345 5.32 -23.39 4.97
N ASN A 346 5.78 -23.65 6.19
CA ASN A 346 6.32 -24.97 6.56
C ASN A 346 5.28 -25.97 7.06
N LYS A 347 3.99 -25.57 7.17
CA LYS A 347 2.94 -26.45 7.70
C LYS A 347 2.13 -27.06 6.57
N LYS A 348 2.29 -28.37 6.35
CA LYS A 348 1.49 -29.14 5.40
C LYS A 348 0.03 -29.19 5.86
N ILE A 349 -0.91 -28.84 4.99
CA ILE A 349 -2.35 -28.80 5.28
C ILE A 349 -3.12 -29.82 4.43
N ILE A 350 -2.75 -30.00 3.16
CA ILE A 350 -3.33 -31.00 2.26
C ILE A 350 -2.21 -31.95 1.83
N ASP A 351 -2.47 -33.26 1.90
CA ASP A 351 -1.48 -34.28 1.60
C ASP A 351 -2.03 -35.35 0.65
N ARG A 352 -1.63 -35.25 -0.63
CA ARG A 352 -1.94 -36.18 -1.71
C ARG A 352 -3.44 -36.51 -1.85
N VAL A 353 -4.26 -35.46 -1.90
CA VAL A 353 -5.70 -35.61 -2.09
C VAL A 353 -6.01 -35.84 -3.56
N SER A 354 -6.71 -36.93 -3.86
CA SER A 354 -7.24 -37.25 -5.17
C SER A 354 -8.75 -37.52 -5.05
N LEU A 355 -9.55 -36.78 -5.86
CA LEU A 355 -11.01 -36.91 -5.87
C LEU A 355 -11.60 -36.42 -7.16
N THR A 356 -12.85 -36.80 -7.44
CA THR A 356 -13.67 -36.25 -8.53
C THR A 356 -14.97 -35.69 -7.95
N ILE A 357 -15.34 -34.50 -8.36
CA ILE A 357 -16.63 -33.86 -8.10
C ILE A 357 -17.40 -33.86 -9.42
N PRO A 358 -18.46 -34.70 -9.55
CA PRO A 358 -19.25 -34.72 -10.77
C PRO A 358 -20.05 -33.44 -10.98
N GLU A 359 -20.34 -33.10 -12.23
CA GLU A 359 -21.20 -31.95 -12.51
C GLU A 359 -22.62 -32.13 -11.96
N LYS A 360 -23.26 -31.02 -11.58
CA LYS A 360 -24.65 -30.98 -11.08
C LYS A 360 -24.90 -31.90 -9.88
N THR A 361 -23.87 -32.15 -9.05
CA THR A 361 -23.97 -32.91 -7.82
C THR A 361 -23.61 -32.08 -6.61
N THR A 362 -24.10 -32.48 -5.46
CA THR A 362 -23.76 -31.89 -4.18
C THR A 362 -22.69 -32.75 -3.48
N THR A 363 -21.50 -32.17 -3.31
CA THR A 363 -20.39 -32.77 -2.55
C THR A 363 -20.24 -32.08 -1.20
N ALA A 364 -20.41 -32.84 -0.10
CA ALA A 364 -20.23 -32.35 1.26
C ALA A 364 -18.84 -32.70 1.81
N LEU A 365 -18.12 -31.67 2.30
CA LEU A 365 -16.85 -31.82 3.02
C LEU A 365 -17.11 -31.82 4.53
N VAL A 366 -16.78 -32.91 5.20
CA VAL A 366 -16.90 -33.07 6.66
C VAL A 366 -15.58 -33.46 7.29
N GLY A 367 -15.42 -33.21 8.58
CA GLY A 367 -14.22 -33.56 9.33
C GLY A 367 -13.93 -32.60 10.48
N PRO A 368 -12.93 -32.87 11.32
CA PRO A 368 -12.56 -32.04 12.46
C PRO A 368 -12.18 -30.60 12.05
N SER A 369 -12.23 -29.67 13.01
CA SER A 369 -11.70 -28.34 12.78
C SER A 369 -10.19 -28.41 12.48
N GLY A 370 -9.73 -27.64 11.50
CA GLY A 370 -8.33 -27.67 11.07
C GLY A 370 -7.92 -28.84 10.17
N SER A 371 -8.86 -29.72 9.72
CA SER A 371 -8.55 -30.84 8.81
C SER A 371 -8.21 -30.41 7.38
N GLY A 372 -8.42 -29.12 7.00
CA GLY A 372 -8.08 -28.58 5.67
C GLY A 372 -9.27 -28.33 4.73
N LYS A 373 -10.53 -28.43 5.19
CA LYS A 373 -11.75 -28.29 4.37
C LYS A 373 -11.80 -26.95 3.59
N THR A 374 -11.71 -25.84 4.31
CA THR A 374 -11.71 -24.50 3.69
C THR A 374 -10.50 -24.31 2.76
N THR A 375 -9.33 -24.84 3.14
CA THR A 375 -8.15 -24.81 2.28
C THR A 375 -8.38 -25.58 0.97
N LEU A 376 -9.01 -26.75 1.03
CA LEU A 376 -9.32 -27.53 -0.17
C LEU A 376 -10.29 -26.79 -1.10
N CYS A 377 -11.33 -26.15 -0.57
CA CYS A 377 -12.24 -25.29 -1.34
C CYS A 377 -11.51 -24.12 -2.00
N ASN A 378 -10.62 -23.48 -1.26
CA ASN A 378 -9.83 -22.37 -1.77
C ASN A 378 -8.85 -22.80 -2.88
N LEU A 379 -8.25 -24.00 -2.79
CA LEU A 379 -7.41 -24.56 -3.83
C LEU A 379 -8.20 -24.89 -5.10
N ILE A 380 -9.42 -25.43 -4.95
CA ILE A 380 -10.31 -25.73 -6.09
C ILE A 380 -10.63 -24.45 -6.88
N ALA A 381 -10.85 -23.34 -6.20
CA ALA A 381 -11.09 -22.05 -6.84
C ALA A 381 -9.81 -21.28 -7.21
N ARG A 382 -8.65 -21.91 -7.03
CA ARG A 382 -7.36 -21.30 -7.31
C ARG A 382 -7.12 -19.97 -6.58
N PHE A 383 -7.49 -19.88 -5.30
CA PHE A 383 -7.04 -18.79 -4.43
C PHE A 383 -5.57 -18.95 -4.02
N TRP A 384 -5.01 -20.14 -4.24
CA TRP A 384 -3.61 -20.52 -4.19
C TRP A 384 -3.33 -21.56 -5.25
N ASP A 385 -2.11 -21.58 -5.76
CA ASP A 385 -1.63 -22.70 -6.55
C ASP A 385 -1.19 -23.84 -5.64
N VAL A 386 -1.35 -25.09 -6.10
CA VAL A 386 -0.95 -26.28 -5.35
C VAL A 386 0.57 -26.47 -5.36
N ASP A 387 1.15 -27.00 -4.28
CA ASP A 387 2.58 -27.31 -4.23
C ASP A 387 2.92 -28.51 -5.13
N GLN A 388 2.04 -29.52 -5.17
CA GLN A 388 2.17 -30.72 -5.98
C GLN A 388 0.79 -31.21 -6.44
N GLY A 389 0.78 -31.93 -7.56
CA GLY A 389 -0.43 -32.44 -8.17
C GLY A 389 -1.09 -31.44 -9.11
N SER A 390 -2.35 -31.70 -9.45
CA SER A 390 -3.13 -30.84 -10.34
C SER A 390 -4.59 -30.82 -9.96
N ILE A 391 -5.24 -29.69 -10.25
CA ILE A 391 -6.70 -29.51 -10.16
C ILE A 391 -7.17 -29.16 -11.56
N SER A 392 -8.18 -29.87 -12.05
CA SER A 392 -8.74 -29.60 -13.38
C SER A 392 -10.23 -29.32 -13.32
N LEU A 393 -10.67 -28.40 -14.18
CA LEU A 393 -12.06 -28.10 -14.46
C LEU A 393 -12.32 -28.46 -15.93
N ASP A 394 -13.32 -29.31 -16.19
CA ASP A 394 -13.63 -29.83 -17.53
C ASP A 394 -12.41 -30.42 -18.27
N GLY A 395 -11.50 -31.10 -17.53
CA GLY A 395 -10.29 -31.72 -18.06
C GLY A 395 -9.11 -30.79 -18.30
N HIS A 396 -9.26 -29.49 -18.19
CA HIS A 396 -8.18 -28.49 -18.26
C HIS A 396 -7.66 -28.17 -16.86
N ASP A 397 -6.34 -28.05 -16.70
CA ASP A 397 -5.77 -27.61 -15.42
C ASP A 397 -6.27 -26.19 -15.10
N VAL A 398 -6.61 -25.91 -13.86
CA VAL A 398 -7.07 -24.59 -13.43
C VAL A 398 -6.02 -23.48 -13.70
N ARG A 399 -4.74 -23.87 -13.86
CA ARG A 399 -3.64 -22.97 -14.22
C ARG A 399 -3.62 -22.57 -15.69
N ASP A 400 -4.29 -23.36 -16.56
CA ASP A 400 -4.40 -23.05 -17.98
C ASP A 400 -5.45 -21.97 -18.27
N TYR A 401 -6.37 -21.73 -17.33
CA TYR A 401 -7.36 -20.66 -17.40
C TYR A 401 -6.73 -19.31 -17.05
N SER A 402 -7.15 -18.25 -17.75
CA SER A 402 -6.98 -16.90 -17.20
C SER A 402 -7.73 -16.81 -15.89
N TYR A 403 -7.20 -16.04 -14.91
CA TYR A 403 -7.84 -15.97 -13.59
C TYR A 403 -9.29 -15.49 -13.67
N ASP A 404 -9.59 -14.51 -14.52
CA ASP A 404 -10.93 -13.99 -14.73
C ASP A 404 -11.88 -15.00 -15.36
N SER A 405 -11.42 -15.83 -16.32
CA SER A 405 -12.24 -16.89 -16.90
C SER A 405 -12.54 -18.01 -15.91
N LEU A 406 -11.56 -18.36 -15.07
CA LEU A 406 -11.75 -19.36 -14.04
C LEU A 406 -12.77 -18.89 -12.98
N ILE A 407 -12.59 -17.70 -12.42
CA ILE A 407 -13.43 -17.18 -11.33
C ILE A 407 -14.87 -16.91 -11.79
N ARG A 408 -15.12 -16.66 -13.07
CA ARG A 408 -16.48 -16.57 -13.62
C ARG A 408 -17.29 -17.86 -13.36
N ASN A 409 -16.62 -19.02 -13.27
CA ASN A 409 -17.29 -20.30 -13.05
C ASN A 409 -17.58 -20.62 -11.58
N PHE A 410 -17.12 -19.83 -10.63
CA PHE A 410 -17.32 -20.07 -9.20
C PHE A 410 -18.15 -18.97 -8.56
N SER A 411 -19.07 -19.32 -7.68
CA SER A 411 -19.69 -18.40 -6.71
C SER A 411 -19.39 -18.89 -5.30
N PHE A 412 -19.07 -17.95 -4.41
CA PHE A 412 -18.74 -18.23 -3.01
C PHE A 412 -19.78 -17.64 -2.08
N VAL A 413 -20.19 -18.41 -1.09
CA VAL A 413 -20.89 -17.94 0.09
C VAL A 413 -20.01 -18.26 1.28
N PHE A 414 -19.31 -17.23 1.77
CA PHE A 414 -18.37 -17.38 2.88
C PHE A 414 -19.08 -17.47 4.23
N GLN A 415 -18.43 -18.06 5.22
CA GLN A 415 -18.87 -18.11 6.61
C GLN A 415 -19.01 -16.70 7.20
N SER A 416 -18.03 -15.85 6.97
CA SER A 416 -18.04 -14.45 7.39
C SER A 416 -18.32 -13.55 6.18
N VAL A 417 -19.53 -13.01 6.12
CA VAL A 417 -19.97 -12.15 5.03
C VAL A 417 -19.46 -10.73 5.23
N TYR A 418 -18.74 -10.21 4.25
CA TYR A 418 -18.37 -8.81 4.17
C TYR A 418 -19.29 -8.06 3.21
N LEU A 419 -19.88 -6.95 3.69
CA LEU A 419 -20.66 -6.02 2.88
C LEU A 419 -19.91 -4.69 2.82
N PHE A 420 -19.88 -4.12 1.61
CA PHE A 420 -19.21 -2.84 1.39
C PHE A 420 -20.11 -1.68 1.85
N GLU A 421 -19.49 -0.57 2.23
CA GLU A 421 -20.19 0.67 2.56
C GLU A 421 -20.80 1.27 1.28
N ASP A 422 -21.99 0.79 0.91
CA ASP A 422 -22.76 1.17 -0.27
C ASP A 422 -24.22 0.79 -0.05
N THR A 423 -25.07 1.03 -1.04
CA THR A 423 -26.48 0.61 -1.01
C THR A 423 -26.61 -0.92 -1.04
N ILE A 424 -27.73 -1.45 -0.56
CA ILE A 424 -28.05 -2.88 -0.65
C ILE A 424 -28.08 -3.32 -2.12
N ALA A 425 -28.67 -2.53 -3.01
CA ALA A 425 -28.70 -2.82 -4.43
C ALA A 425 -27.30 -3.00 -5.01
N ASN A 426 -26.39 -2.08 -4.73
CA ASN A 426 -25.01 -2.17 -5.20
C ASN A 426 -24.26 -3.35 -4.58
N ASN A 427 -24.50 -3.66 -3.31
CA ASN A 427 -23.95 -4.84 -2.68
C ASN A 427 -24.40 -6.14 -3.36
N ILE A 428 -25.63 -6.24 -3.86
CA ILE A 428 -26.08 -7.38 -4.66
C ILE A 428 -25.44 -7.37 -6.05
N ARG A 429 -25.37 -6.20 -6.72
CA ARG A 429 -24.73 -6.02 -8.04
C ARG A 429 -23.25 -6.41 -8.08
N PHE A 430 -22.56 -6.53 -6.94
CA PHE A 430 -21.20 -7.07 -6.92
C PHE A 430 -21.08 -8.42 -7.63
N GLY A 431 -22.13 -9.24 -7.64
CA GLY A 431 -22.14 -10.50 -8.38
C GLY A 431 -22.18 -10.32 -9.91
N LYS A 432 -22.82 -9.26 -10.39
CA LYS A 432 -22.97 -8.91 -11.82
C LYS A 432 -23.13 -7.38 -11.93
N PRO A 433 -22.03 -6.63 -12.14
CA PRO A 433 -22.03 -5.16 -12.14
C PRO A 433 -23.03 -4.53 -13.11
N GLU A 434 -23.26 -5.17 -14.27
CA GLU A 434 -24.16 -4.70 -15.33
C GLU A 434 -25.63 -5.07 -15.09
N ALA A 435 -25.96 -5.67 -13.94
CA ALA A 435 -27.32 -6.11 -13.65
C ALA A 435 -28.31 -4.95 -13.54
N SER A 436 -29.48 -5.10 -14.15
CA SER A 436 -30.59 -4.15 -14.03
C SER A 436 -31.19 -4.16 -12.63
N GLN A 437 -32.01 -3.16 -12.29
CA GLN A 437 -32.69 -3.12 -11.00
C GLN A 437 -33.65 -4.29 -10.83
N GLU A 438 -34.29 -4.71 -11.92
CA GLU A 438 -35.20 -5.84 -11.97
C GLU A 438 -34.48 -7.16 -11.67
N GLU A 439 -33.26 -7.37 -12.24
CA GLU A 439 -32.44 -8.54 -11.96
C GLU A 439 -32.01 -8.57 -10.50
N VAL A 440 -31.67 -7.42 -9.90
CA VAL A 440 -31.34 -7.29 -8.48
C VAL A 440 -32.52 -7.69 -7.60
N ILE A 441 -33.74 -7.20 -7.92
CA ILE A 441 -34.94 -7.53 -7.17
C ILE A 441 -35.27 -9.02 -7.29
N GLU A 442 -35.16 -9.61 -8.47
CA GLU A 442 -35.40 -11.04 -8.67
C GLU A 442 -34.37 -11.91 -7.91
N ALA A 443 -33.09 -11.53 -7.90
CA ALA A 443 -32.09 -12.20 -7.09
C ALA A 443 -32.40 -12.10 -5.60
N ALA A 444 -32.84 -10.94 -5.14
CA ALA A 444 -33.23 -10.71 -3.75
C ALA A 444 -34.47 -11.52 -3.34
N LYS A 445 -35.46 -11.67 -4.22
CA LYS A 445 -36.63 -12.55 -3.98
C LYS A 445 -36.20 -14.00 -3.84
N LYS A 446 -35.38 -14.51 -4.76
CA LYS A 446 -34.84 -15.88 -4.70
C LYS A 446 -33.99 -16.14 -3.46
N ALA A 447 -33.27 -15.09 -2.99
CA ALA A 447 -32.48 -15.16 -1.76
C ALA A 447 -33.31 -14.90 -0.49
N ALA A 448 -34.64 -14.81 -0.57
CA ALA A 448 -35.54 -14.53 0.55
C ALA A 448 -35.14 -13.26 1.34
N CYS A 449 -34.61 -12.25 0.66
CA CYS A 449 -34.21 -10.98 1.28
C CYS A 449 -35.02 -9.77 0.84
N HIS A 450 -35.93 -9.93 -0.13
CA HIS A 450 -36.74 -8.84 -0.69
C HIS A 450 -37.59 -8.13 0.38
N ASP A 451 -38.32 -8.91 1.19
CA ASP A 451 -39.29 -8.37 2.13
C ASP A 451 -38.62 -7.57 3.26
N PHE A 452 -37.51 -8.07 3.80
CA PHE A 452 -36.77 -7.30 4.80
C PHE A 452 -36.15 -6.04 4.20
N ILE A 453 -35.66 -6.10 2.94
CA ILE A 453 -35.13 -4.92 2.27
C ILE A 453 -36.21 -3.84 2.13
N LEU A 454 -37.42 -4.22 1.75
CA LEU A 454 -38.57 -3.29 1.64
C LEU A 454 -39.03 -2.76 3.01
N SER A 455 -38.77 -3.45 4.10
CA SER A 455 -39.09 -2.96 5.45
C SER A 455 -38.13 -1.86 5.94
N LEU A 456 -37.00 -1.67 5.25
CA LEU A 456 -36.05 -0.60 5.56
C LEU A 456 -36.54 0.75 4.99
N PRO A 457 -36.21 1.88 5.62
CA PRO A 457 -36.73 3.20 5.22
C PRO A 457 -36.49 3.56 3.76
N ASP A 458 -35.29 3.23 3.22
CA ASP A 458 -34.88 3.54 1.86
C ASP A 458 -34.88 2.29 0.95
N GLY A 459 -35.40 1.14 1.41
CA GLY A 459 -35.47 -0.10 0.65
C GLY A 459 -34.11 -0.52 0.09
N TYR A 460 -34.03 -0.73 -1.21
CA TYR A 460 -32.79 -1.12 -1.91
C TYR A 460 -31.70 -0.05 -1.91
N ASP A 461 -32.06 1.22 -1.72
CA ASP A 461 -31.14 2.35 -1.66
C ASP A 461 -30.58 2.59 -0.23
N THR A 462 -31.03 1.76 0.73
CA THR A 462 -30.50 1.79 2.10
C THR A 462 -28.99 1.59 2.09
N LYS A 463 -28.25 2.57 2.61
CA LYS A 463 -26.80 2.48 2.77
C LYS A 463 -26.44 1.61 3.96
N ILE A 464 -25.57 0.66 3.72
CA ILE A 464 -25.05 -0.25 4.72
C ILE A 464 -23.73 0.32 5.22
N GLY A 465 -23.51 0.39 6.53
CA GLY A 465 -22.22 0.76 7.10
C GLY A 465 -21.16 -0.33 6.88
N GLU A 466 -19.90 0.01 7.16
CA GLU A 466 -18.75 -0.87 6.96
C GLU A 466 -18.99 -2.27 7.57
N GLY A 467 -18.71 -3.32 6.79
CA GLY A 467 -18.90 -4.71 7.20
C GLY A 467 -20.35 -5.13 7.44
N GLY A 468 -21.34 -4.28 7.09
CA GLY A 468 -22.76 -4.60 7.32
C GLY A 468 -23.21 -4.40 8.77
N ALA A 469 -22.60 -3.48 9.49
CA ALA A 469 -22.81 -3.27 10.95
C ALA A 469 -24.27 -3.02 11.36
N SER A 470 -25.13 -2.55 10.45
CA SER A 470 -26.54 -2.27 10.68
C SER A 470 -27.48 -3.47 10.45
N LEU A 471 -26.98 -4.59 9.95
CA LEU A 471 -27.76 -5.77 9.58
C LEU A 471 -27.49 -6.97 10.51
N SER A 472 -28.50 -7.79 10.74
CA SER A 472 -28.34 -9.08 11.44
C SER A 472 -27.46 -10.06 10.64
N GLY A 473 -26.91 -11.08 11.31
CA GLY A 473 -26.11 -12.11 10.64
C GLY A 473 -26.84 -12.82 9.50
N GLY A 474 -28.13 -13.13 9.71
CA GLY A 474 -28.97 -13.78 8.69
C GLY A 474 -29.29 -12.89 7.49
N GLU A 475 -29.49 -11.58 7.69
CA GLU A 475 -29.72 -10.61 6.62
C GLU A 475 -28.46 -10.46 5.76
N ARG A 476 -27.27 -10.30 6.39
CA ARG A 476 -26.00 -10.27 5.65
C ARG A 476 -25.80 -11.53 4.81
N GLN A 477 -26.10 -12.71 5.40
CA GLN A 477 -25.95 -13.97 4.69
C GLN A 477 -26.88 -14.08 3.47
N ARG A 478 -28.15 -13.66 3.59
CA ARG A 478 -29.09 -13.62 2.46
C ARG A 478 -28.66 -12.65 1.35
N ILE A 479 -28.09 -11.49 1.68
CA ILE A 479 -27.51 -10.59 0.68
C ILE A 479 -26.31 -11.26 -0.03
N SER A 480 -25.46 -11.99 0.69
CA SER A 480 -24.36 -12.75 0.09
C SER A 480 -24.88 -13.85 -0.87
N ILE A 481 -25.97 -14.52 -0.50
CA ILE A 481 -26.62 -15.51 -1.38
C ILE A 481 -27.21 -14.80 -2.62
N ALA A 482 -27.84 -13.63 -2.47
CA ALA A 482 -28.32 -12.83 -3.60
C ALA A 482 -27.18 -12.45 -4.57
N ARG A 483 -25.99 -12.11 -4.06
CA ARG A 483 -24.77 -11.92 -4.87
C ARG A 483 -24.39 -13.17 -5.67
N ALA A 484 -24.47 -14.34 -5.03
CA ALA A 484 -24.16 -15.60 -5.71
C ALA A 484 -25.23 -15.99 -6.74
N ILE A 485 -26.50 -15.73 -6.48
CA ILE A 485 -27.62 -15.98 -7.40
C ILE A 485 -27.51 -15.09 -8.65
N ILE A 486 -27.27 -13.78 -8.50
CA ILE A 486 -27.18 -12.85 -9.63
C ILE A 486 -25.94 -13.11 -10.49
N LYS A 487 -24.86 -13.63 -9.91
CA LYS A 487 -23.66 -14.08 -10.63
C LYS A 487 -23.93 -15.29 -11.52
N ASP A 488 -24.82 -16.17 -11.10
CA ASP A 488 -25.29 -17.37 -11.81
C ASP A 488 -24.17 -18.34 -12.25
N ALA A 489 -23.09 -18.46 -11.46
CA ALA A 489 -21.99 -19.36 -11.77
C ALA A 489 -22.41 -20.83 -11.72
N PRO A 490 -21.81 -21.74 -12.54
CA PRO A 490 -22.15 -23.16 -12.57
C PRO A 490 -21.67 -23.94 -11.34
N ILE A 491 -20.68 -23.43 -10.61
CA ILE A 491 -20.10 -24.07 -9.42
C ILE A 491 -20.31 -23.14 -8.22
N ILE A 492 -20.90 -23.69 -7.15
CA ILE A 492 -21.17 -22.97 -5.90
C ILE A 492 -20.34 -23.59 -4.78
N ILE A 493 -19.59 -22.75 -4.07
CA ILE A 493 -18.85 -23.15 -2.87
C ILE A 493 -19.52 -22.48 -1.66
N LEU A 494 -20.01 -23.31 -0.73
CA LEU A 494 -20.68 -22.89 0.49
C LEU A 494 -19.78 -23.21 1.69
N ASP A 495 -19.26 -22.18 2.38
CA ASP A 495 -18.50 -22.36 3.61
C ASP A 495 -19.38 -21.99 4.81
N GLU A 496 -19.87 -22.99 5.55
CA GLU A 496 -20.69 -22.85 6.78
C GLU A 496 -21.85 -21.82 6.66
N ALA A 497 -22.48 -21.72 5.50
CA ALA A 497 -23.46 -20.68 5.19
C ALA A 497 -24.63 -20.57 6.18
N THR A 498 -24.79 -21.53 7.09
CA THR A 498 -25.90 -21.57 8.07
C THR A 498 -25.43 -21.47 9.53
N ALA A 499 -24.12 -21.29 9.79
CA ALA A 499 -23.60 -21.08 11.14
C ALA A 499 -24.01 -19.66 11.65
N ASN A 500 -24.43 -19.53 12.89
CA ASN A 500 -24.78 -18.24 13.53
C ASN A 500 -26.05 -17.52 13.00
N VAL A 501 -27.04 -18.27 12.49
CA VAL A 501 -28.34 -17.72 12.09
C VAL A 501 -29.40 -18.10 13.12
N ASP A 502 -30.21 -17.12 13.52
CA ASP A 502 -31.32 -17.32 14.43
C ASP A 502 -32.35 -18.30 13.86
N PRO A 503 -33.03 -19.13 14.67
CA PRO A 503 -33.99 -20.12 14.22
C PRO A 503 -35.09 -19.55 13.32
N GLU A 504 -35.54 -18.33 13.58
CA GLU A 504 -36.57 -17.61 12.78
C GLU A 504 -36.11 -17.33 11.35
N ASN A 505 -34.81 -17.13 11.13
CA ASN A 505 -34.22 -16.86 9.82
C ASN A 505 -33.74 -18.14 9.11
N GLU A 506 -33.76 -19.31 9.78
CA GLU A 506 -33.21 -20.56 9.23
C GLU A 506 -34.01 -21.04 8.01
N GLU A 507 -35.34 -20.97 8.07
CA GLU A 507 -36.21 -21.40 6.97
C GLU A 507 -36.00 -20.56 5.71
N ALA A 508 -36.00 -19.23 5.84
CA ALA A 508 -35.74 -18.31 4.73
C ALA A 508 -34.34 -18.53 4.13
N LEU A 509 -33.34 -18.80 4.97
CA LEU A 509 -31.98 -19.09 4.53
C LEU A 509 -31.89 -20.41 3.77
N MET A 510 -32.60 -21.45 4.22
CA MET A 510 -32.65 -22.74 3.54
C MET A 510 -33.34 -22.63 2.18
N GLN A 511 -34.43 -21.85 2.07
CA GLN A 511 -35.09 -21.56 0.80
C GLN A 511 -34.13 -20.83 -0.17
N ALA A 512 -33.39 -19.86 0.32
CA ALA A 512 -32.37 -19.13 -0.47
C ALA A 512 -31.25 -20.07 -0.97
N ILE A 513 -30.77 -20.97 -0.12
CA ILE A 513 -29.76 -21.98 -0.51
C ILE A 513 -30.32 -22.93 -1.55
N GLN A 514 -31.56 -23.42 -1.41
CA GLN A 514 -32.21 -24.28 -2.41
C GLN A 514 -32.36 -23.60 -3.76
N ALA A 515 -32.72 -22.31 -3.75
CA ALA A 515 -32.81 -21.52 -4.99
C ALA A 515 -31.45 -21.33 -5.66
N LEU A 516 -30.40 -21.10 -4.88
CA LEU A 516 -29.02 -20.93 -5.37
C LEU A 516 -28.47 -22.23 -5.97
N THR A 517 -28.78 -23.37 -5.37
CA THR A 517 -28.12 -24.66 -5.67
C THR A 517 -28.80 -25.46 -6.78
N ARG A 518 -29.94 -25.01 -7.27
CA ARG A 518 -30.70 -25.70 -8.31
C ARG A 518 -29.91 -25.82 -9.61
N ASP A 519 -29.75 -27.06 -10.12
CA ASP A 519 -29.03 -27.38 -11.35
C ASP A 519 -27.54 -26.95 -11.38
N LYS A 520 -26.90 -26.80 -10.21
CA LYS A 520 -25.49 -26.38 -10.03
C LYS A 520 -24.64 -27.51 -9.47
N THR A 521 -23.33 -27.40 -9.66
CA THR A 521 -22.35 -28.23 -8.95
C THR A 521 -22.03 -27.57 -7.61
N ILE A 522 -22.22 -28.29 -6.51
CA ILE A 522 -22.14 -27.72 -5.17
C ILE A 522 -21.00 -28.38 -4.39
N ILE A 523 -20.16 -27.57 -3.79
CA ILE A 523 -19.15 -27.98 -2.81
C ILE A 523 -19.51 -27.28 -1.51
N MET A 524 -19.85 -28.06 -0.47
CA MET A 524 -20.21 -27.45 0.80
C MET A 524 -19.34 -27.96 1.95
N ILE A 525 -18.89 -27.03 2.79
CA ILE A 525 -18.34 -27.36 4.09
C ILE A 525 -19.50 -27.44 5.06
N ALA A 526 -19.81 -28.65 5.49
CA ALA A 526 -21.03 -28.91 6.21
C ALA A 526 -20.79 -29.07 7.71
N HIS A 527 -21.49 -28.23 8.47
CA HIS A 527 -21.56 -28.30 9.94
C HIS A 527 -22.94 -28.71 10.47
N ARG A 528 -23.99 -28.80 9.62
CA ARG A 528 -25.33 -29.21 10.00
C ARG A 528 -25.70 -30.59 9.40
N LEU A 529 -26.30 -31.44 10.23
CA LEU A 529 -26.67 -32.79 9.87
C LEU A 529 -27.60 -32.86 8.64
N LYS A 530 -28.66 -32.07 8.65
CA LYS A 530 -29.67 -32.05 7.58
C LYS A 530 -29.09 -31.78 6.20
N THR A 531 -28.05 -30.96 6.11
CA THR A 531 -27.44 -30.60 4.84
C THR A 531 -26.52 -31.70 4.30
N VAL A 532 -25.90 -32.49 5.19
CA VAL A 532 -25.00 -33.59 4.83
C VAL A 532 -25.78 -34.82 4.38
N GLU A 533 -26.94 -35.10 5.00
CA GLU A 533 -27.76 -36.29 4.74
C GLU A 533 -28.23 -36.40 3.29
N HIS A 534 -28.44 -35.27 2.63
CA HIS A 534 -28.92 -35.19 1.25
C HIS A 534 -27.84 -34.99 0.19
N ALA A 535 -26.56 -34.99 0.59
CA ALA A 535 -25.46 -34.85 -0.36
C ALA A 535 -25.31 -36.11 -1.22
N ASP A 536 -25.04 -35.93 -2.52
CA ASP A 536 -24.78 -37.03 -3.45
C ASP A 536 -23.47 -37.74 -3.11
N GLN A 537 -22.52 -36.99 -2.58
CA GLN A 537 -21.20 -37.45 -2.17
C GLN A 537 -20.76 -36.77 -0.87
N ILE A 538 -20.24 -37.52 0.05
CA ILE A 538 -19.64 -37.04 1.30
C ILE A 538 -18.17 -37.43 1.30
N LEU A 539 -17.30 -36.44 1.55
CA LEU A 539 -15.86 -36.61 1.69
C LEU A 539 -15.46 -36.28 3.11
N VAL A 540 -14.87 -37.24 3.81
CA VAL A 540 -14.36 -37.04 5.16
C VAL A 540 -12.90 -36.70 5.10
N LEU A 541 -12.58 -35.49 5.51
CA LEU A 541 -11.21 -34.96 5.53
C LEU A 541 -10.67 -35.01 6.95
N ASP A 542 -9.55 -35.71 7.14
CA ASP A 542 -8.81 -35.76 8.41
C ASP A 542 -7.31 -35.62 8.15
N GLN A 543 -6.66 -34.75 8.92
CA GLN A 543 -5.22 -34.44 8.79
C GLN A 543 -4.75 -34.19 7.35
N GLY A 544 -5.56 -33.49 6.56
CA GLY A 544 -5.25 -33.13 5.17
C GLY A 544 -5.45 -34.27 4.15
N ARG A 545 -6.03 -35.40 4.53
CA ARG A 545 -6.29 -36.54 3.65
C ARG A 545 -7.76 -36.90 3.62
N ILE A 546 -8.25 -37.44 2.51
CA ILE A 546 -9.58 -38.02 2.43
C ILE A 546 -9.47 -39.42 3.02
N VAL A 547 -10.15 -39.65 4.16
CA VAL A 547 -10.13 -40.91 4.89
C VAL A 547 -11.37 -41.77 4.61
N GLU A 548 -12.51 -41.15 4.30
CA GLU A 548 -13.74 -41.83 3.94
C GLU A 548 -14.44 -41.06 2.79
N GLN A 549 -15.08 -41.80 1.91
CA GLN A 549 -15.90 -41.30 0.81
C GLN A 549 -17.11 -42.21 0.59
N GLY A 550 -18.28 -41.59 0.33
CA GLY A 550 -19.49 -42.35 0.05
C GLY A 550 -20.76 -41.53 0.28
N LYS A 551 -21.91 -42.16 0.28
CA LYS A 551 -23.21 -41.58 0.65
C LYS A 551 -23.44 -41.70 2.15
N HIS A 552 -24.39 -40.94 2.68
CA HIS A 552 -24.73 -40.89 4.10
C HIS A 552 -24.94 -42.28 4.73
N GLN A 553 -25.78 -43.09 4.09
CA GLN A 553 -26.09 -44.43 4.61
C GLN A 553 -24.88 -45.38 4.61
N ASP A 554 -24.07 -45.34 3.54
CA ASP A 554 -22.88 -46.18 3.40
C ASP A 554 -21.82 -45.83 4.46
N LEU A 555 -21.63 -44.54 4.72
CA LEU A 555 -20.65 -44.07 5.70
C LEU A 555 -21.12 -44.33 7.15
N LEU A 556 -22.41 -44.26 7.43
CA LEU A 556 -22.95 -44.67 8.74
C LEU A 556 -22.71 -46.15 9.02
N ALA A 557 -22.90 -46.98 8.00
CA ALA A 557 -22.71 -48.45 8.14
C ALA A 557 -21.24 -48.81 8.40
N LYS A 558 -20.27 -48.02 7.93
CA LYS A 558 -18.82 -48.23 8.16
C LYS A 558 -18.37 -47.97 9.60
N GLN A 559 -19.20 -47.32 10.44
CA GLN A 559 -18.87 -46.98 11.84
C GLN A 559 -17.52 -46.27 12.02
N GLY A 560 -17.09 -45.48 11.01
CA GLY A 560 -15.84 -44.76 10.96
C GLY A 560 -15.92 -43.36 11.58
N ILE A 561 -15.06 -42.46 11.09
CA ILE A 561 -14.97 -41.06 11.54
C ILE A 561 -16.27 -40.33 11.26
N TYR A 562 -16.90 -40.57 10.10
CA TYR A 562 -18.19 -39.97 9.74
C TYR A 562 -19.29 -40.35 10.76
N SER A 563 -19.41 -41.63 11.10
CA SER A 563 -20.42 -42.10 12.05
C SER A 563 -20.24 -41.44 13.42
N LYS A 564 -19.00 -41.35 13.92
CA LYS A 564 -18.68 -40.66 15.18
C LYS A 564 -19.07 -39.19 15.13
N PHE A 565 -18.71 -38.49 14.04
CA PHE A 565 -19.06 -37.09 13.82
C PHE A 565 -20.57 -36.84 13.85
N ILE A 566 -21.36 -37.73 13.23
CA ILE A 566 -22.82 -37.67 13.25
C ILE A 566 -23.38 -37.91 14.65
N GLN A 567 -22.83 -38.92 15.38
CA GLN A 567 -23.27 -39.26 16.72
C GLN A 567 -23.01 -38.14 17.73
N GLU A 568 -21.81 -37.56 17.71
CA GLU A 568 -21.45 -36.42 18.57
C GLU A 568 -22.39 -35.23 18.34
N ARG A 569 -22.75 -34.95 17.09
CA ARG A 569 -23.67 -33.84 16.75
C ARG A 569 -25.12 -34.15 17.14
N LYS A 570 -25.59 -35.37 17.00
CA LYS A 570 -26.91 -35.76 17.52
C LYS A 570 -26.99 -35.60 19.03
N THR A 571 -25.94 -35.97 19.73
CA THR A 571 -25.85 -35.81 21.19
C THR A 571 -25.82 -34.33 21.58
N ALA A 572 -25.05 -33.50 20.89
CA ALA A 572 -25.00 -32.04 21.15
C ALA A 572 -26.35 -31.35 20.90
N THR A 573 -27.11 -31.77 19.90
CA THR A 573 -28.45 -31.22 19.58
C THR A 573 -29.51 -31.68 20.60
N SER A 574 -29.33 -32.85 21.21
CA SER A 574 -30.24 -33.38 22.24
C SER A 574 -29.89 -32.90 23.66
N TRP A 575 -28.80 -32.16 23.84
CA TRP A 575 -28.38 -31.66 25.17
C TRP A 575 -29.34 -30.58 25.64
N ARG A 576 -30.18 -30.89 26.63
CA ARG A 576 -31.03 -29.94 27.33
C ARG A 576 -30.35 -29.59 28.65
N ILE A 577 -30.31 -28.31 28.97
CA ILE A 577 -29.95 -27.84 30.31
C ILE A 577 -31.05 -28.36 31.23
N ASN A 578 -30.74 -29.32 32.09
CA ASN A 578 -31.64 -29.70 33.15
C ASN A 578 -31.80 -28.53 34.12
N THR A 579 -32.95 -27.86 34.05
CA THR A 579 -33.39 -26.84 35.00
C THR A 579 -34.22 -27.49 36.09
N GLU A 580 -33.81 -28.61 36.65
CA GLU A 580 -34.35 -29.21 37.86
C GLU A 580 -33.28 -29.20 38.95
N SER A 581 -33.28 -28.16 39.78
CA SER A 581 -32.95 -28.20 41.20
C SER A 581 -33.49 -26.94 41.90
#